data_2cb567e96e3f60a6994599d16e3d5719
#
_entry.id   2cb567e96e3f60a6994599d16e3d5719
#
_cell.length_a   1.000
_cell.length_b   1.000
_cell.length_c   1.000
_cell.angle_alpha   90.00
_cell.angle_beta   90.00
_cell.angle_gamma   90.00
#
_symmetry.space_group_name_H-M   'P 1'
#
loop_
_entity.id
_entity.type
_entity.pdbx_description
1 polymer ?
#
loop_
_entity_poly.entity_id
_entity_poly.type
_entity_poly.pdbx_seq_one_letter_code
_entity_poly.pdbx_strand_id
1 'polypeptide(L)'
;KVGGLDAIIAMQTPAGGSMWSLVHPIGHEFGWISILTGVVILGIHGHCTDQDYIQRVLSARSSYHAKMGAILAAFLKILALFICAIPGVIAAKLFADMGLQLNQDQAYVSLMIEVLPMGFLGLALAGLLAAIMSSVDSGLCAASSLITIDFIAKRDKSAMDQDKMLKYGRYTIMALLIFAILWAPFIQKFKGLFNYLMLLWSLLAPPVVVSVLAGLFYKKANSKGAVATIITGIVLGIVGFIMLQRPDIFNGIISFFGADGFSVRDDFNWYFLNKFNVGFLITVSCAIVMWIVSEKTEQTAEELTQVEAIFKARKSKDDQMTPQETKKYQYALI
;
A
#
# COMPACT_ATOMS: atom_id res chain seq x y z
N LYS A 1 -15.57 15.64 -28.46
CA LYS A 1 -16.62 14.74 -27.95
C LYS A 1 -17.08 15.13 -26.53
N VAL A 2 -16.32 15.85 -25.73
CA VAL A 2 -16.58 16.09 -24.28
C VAL A 2 -16.94 17.55 -23.96
N GLY A 3 -17.15 18.40 -24.95
CA GLY A 3 -17.53 19.82 -24.77
C GLY A 3 -16.42 20.77 -24.30
N GLY A 4 -15.16 20.36 -24.38
CA GLY A 4 -14.02 21.18 -24.02
C GLY A 4 -13.58 21.07 -22.55
N LEU A 5 -12.53 21.77 -22.17
CA LEU A 5 -11.97 21.79 -20.82
C LEU A 5 -12.95 22.32 -19.77
N ASP A 6 -13.73 23.35 -20.13
CA ASP A 6 -14.72 23.95 -19.21
C ASP A 6 -15.80 22.95 -18.79
N ALA A 7 -16.26 22.11 -19.72
CA ALA A 7 -17.24 21.06 -19.42
C ALA A 7 -16.67 19.96 -18.48
N ILE A 8 -15.37 19.68 -18.59
CA ILE A 8 -14.67 18.72 -17.73
C ILE A 8 -14.46 19.33 -16.34
N ILE A 9 -14.07 20.62 -16.27
CA ILE A 9 -13.83 21.32 -15.00
C ILE A 9 -15.14 21.50 -14.23
N ALA A 10 -16.26 21.72 -14.89
CA ALA A 10 -17.58 21.89 -14.31
C ALA A 10 -18.20 20.59 -13.77
N MET A 11 -17.55 19.44 -13.95
CA MET A 11 -18.09 18.15 -13.47
C MET A 11 -18.19 18.10 -11.95
N GLN A 12 -19.36 17.64 -11.49
CA GLN A 12 -19.62 17.39 -10.08
C GLN A 12 -19.64 15.89 -9.78
N THR A 13 -19.23 15.54 -8.55
CA THR A 13 -19.42 14.18 -8.06
C THR A 13 -20.89 13.92 -7.79
N PRO A 14 -21.35 12.64 -7.76
CA PRO A 14 -22.72 12.31 -7.38
C PRO A 14 -23.15 12.88 -6.02
N ALA A 15 -22.21 13.24 -5.17
CA ALA A 15 -22.41 13.87 -3.86
C ALA A 15 -22.46 15.41 -3.92
N GLY A 16 -22.41 16.03 -5.11
CA GLY A 16 -22.51 17.48 -5.30
C GLY A 16 -21.23 18.29 -5.14
N GLY A 17 -20.07 17.63 -4.97
CA GLY A 17 -18.75 18.29 -4.93
C GLY A 17 -18.07 18.31 -6.29
N SER A 18 -17.09 19.23 -6.49
CA SER A 18 -16.27 19.24 -7.69
C SER A 18 -15.43 17.96 -7.80
N MET A 19 -15.37 17.33 -8.98
CA MET A 19 -14.47 16.19 -9.22
C MET A 19 -12.98 16.55 -9.14
N TRP A 20 -12.64 17.84 -9.18
CA TRP A 20 -11.29 18.39 -9.08
C TRP A 20 -10.90 18.79 -7.65
N SER A 21 -11.80 18.61 -6.68
CA SER A 21 -11.50 18.92 -5.30
C SER A 21 -10.48 17.92 -4.75
N LEU A 22 -9.32 18.41 -4.35
CA LEU A 22 -8.29 17.61 -3.65
C LEU A 22 -8.60 17.45 -2.15
N VAL A 23 -9.42 18.33 -1.60
CA VAL A 23 -9.80 18.31 -0.18
C VAL A 23 -11.28 18.05 -0.07
N HIS A 24 -11.60 16.89 0.46
CA HIS A 24 -13.00 16.49 0.70
C HIS A 24 -13.38 16.74 2.16
N PRO A 25 -14.68 17.03 2.45
CA PRO A 25 -15.17 17.19 3.79
C PRO A 25 -14.98 15.92 4.62
N ILE A 26 -15.09 16.05 5.93
CA ILE A 26 -14.85 14.95 6.90
C ILE A 26 -15.70 13.71 6.59
N GLY A 27 -16.91 13.88 6.05
CA GLY A 27 -17.81 12.79 5.71
C GLY A 27 -17.46 12.00 4.45
N HIS A 28 -16.47 12.41 3.70
CA HIS A 28 -16.03 11.69 2.51
C HIS A 28 -15.00 10.62 2.88
N GLU A 29 -14.99 9.50 2.16
CA GLU A 29 -14.02 8.40 2.38
C GLU A 29 -12.57 8.90 2.32
N PHE A 30 -12.27 9.80 1.38
CA PHE A 30 -11.00 10.52 1.25
C PHE A 30 -11.08 11.93 1.88
N GLY A 31 -11.79 12.08 3.00
CA GLY A 31 -11.79 13.31 3.76
C GLY A 31 -10.39 13.67 4.28
N TRP A 32 -10.15 14.95 4.56
CA TRP A 32 -8.81 15.40 4.96
C TRP A 32 -8.26 14.69 6.21
N ILE A 33 -9.13 14.26 7.15
CA ILE A 33 -8.71 13.45 8.30
C ILE A 33 -8.18 12.09 7.84
N SER A 34 -8.91 11.39 6.97
CA SER A 34 -8.50 10.09 6.44
C SER A 34 -7.20 10.15 5.67
N ILE A 35 -6.96 11.27 4.96
CA ILE A 35 -5.70 11.51 4.24
C ILE A 35 -4.54 11.65 5.24
N LEU A 36 -4.69 12.48 6.29
CA LEU A 36 -3.64 12.72 7.27
C LEU A 36 -3.37 11.50 8.18
N THR A 37 -4.34 10.65 8.39
CA THR A 37 -4.22 9.47 9.24
C THR A 37 -3.86 8.22 8.43
N GLY A 38 -4.84 7.61 7.79
CA GLY A 38 -4.68 6.30 7.15
C GLY A 38 -3.88 6.34 5.85
N VAL A 39 -4.11 7.34 4.97
CA VAL A 39 -3.40 7.39 3.67
C VAL A 39 -1.90 7.64 3.85
N VAL A 40 -1.49 8.42 4.87
CA VAL A 40 -0.07 8.61 5.21
C VAL A 40 0.57 7.28 5.61
N ILE A 41 -0.12 6.44 6.40
CA ILE A 41 0.38 5.12 6.78
C ILE A 41 0.56 4.21 5.56
N LEU A 42 -0.39 4.23 4.63
CA LEU A 42 -0.27 3.51 3.37
C LEU A 42 0.90 4.00 2.53
N GLY A 43 1.12 5.32 2.50
CA GLY A 43 2.27 5.92 1.85
C GLY A 43 3.60 5.44 2.46
N ILE A 44 3.69 5.39 3.78
CA ILE A 44 4.87 4.85 4.48
C ILE A 44 5.03 3.36 4.16
N HIS A 45 3.95 2.58 4.19
CA HIS A 45 4.00 1.16 3.82
C HIS A 45 4.58 0.98 2.42
N GLY A 46 3.95 1.56 1.42
CA GLY A 46 4.33 1.35 0.03
C GLY A 46 5.72 1.86 -0.36
N HIS A 47 6.33 2.78 0.41
CA HIS A 47 7.64 3.34 0.06
C HIS A 47 8.77 2.95 1.01
N CYS A 48 8.43 2.59 2.27
CA CYS A 48 9.43 2.36 3.31
C CYS A 48 9.43 0.93 3.85
N THR A 49 8.37 0.14 3.63
CA THR A 49 8.27 -1.21 4.21
C THR A 49 7.90 -2.28 3.18
N ASP A 50 7.50 -1.89 1.98
CA ASP A 50 7.21 -2.83 0.92
C ASP A 50 8.49 -3.37 0.29
N GLN A 51 8.64 -4.69 0.27
CA GLN A 51 9.83 -5.38 -0.21
C GLN A 51 10.13 -5.06 -1.68
N ASP A 52 9.11 -4.89 -2.51
CA ASP A 52 9.28 -4.57 -3.93
C ASP A 52 10.01 -3.23 -4.15
N TYR A 53 9.74 -2.24 -3.31
CA TYR A 53 10.44 -0.95 -3.36
C TYR A 53 11.79 -0.97 -2.65
N ILE A 54 11.85 -1.56 -1.45
CA ILE A 54 13.06 -1.54 -0.60
C ILE A 54 14.21 -2.28 -1.28
N GLN A 55 13.99 -3.45 -1.89
CA GLN A 55 15.03 -4.20 -2.57
C GLN A 55 15.71 -3.40 -3.68
N ARG A 56 14.97 -2.54 -4.39
CA ARG A 56 15.53 -1.65 -5.44
C ARG A 56 16.35 -0.52 -4.84
N VAL A 57 15.91 0.05 -3.73
CA VAL A 57 16.67 1.09 -3.01
C VAL A 57 17.97 0.53 -2.43
N LEU A 58 17.92 -0.68 -1.85
CA LEU A 58 19.10 -1.36 -1.27
C LEU A 58 20.10 -1.82 -2.34
N SER A 59 19.65 -2.08 -3.57
CA SER A 59 20.53 -2.46 -4.70
C SER A 59 21.23 -1.26 -5.35
N ALA A 60 20.97 -0.04 -4.91
CA ALA A 60 21.58 1.16 -5.46
C ALA A 60 23.08 1.21 -5.20
N ARG A 61 23.82 1.79 -6.15
CA ARG A 61 25.29 1.87 -6.16
C ARG A 61 25.89 2.61 -4.95
N SER A 62 25.16 3.59 -4.43
CA SER A 62 25.54 4.36 -3.24
C SER A 62 24.29 4.98 -2.60
N SER A 63 24.46 5.48 -1.36
CA SER A 63 23.40 6.22 -0.66
C SER A 63 22.92 7.45 -1.45
N TYR A 64 23.81 8.12 -2.17
CA TYR A 64 23.45 9.23 -3.07
C TYR A 64 22.50 8.77 -4.19
N HIS A 65 22.84 7.69 -4.89
CA HIS A 65 21.99 7.17 -5.98
C HIS A 65 20.63 6.68 -5.47
N ALA A 66 20.59 6.06 -4.28
CA ALA A 66 19.34 5.67 -3.63
C ALA A 66 18.44 6.88 -3.34
N LYS A 67 19.00 7.95 -2.75
CA LYS A 67 18.27 9.19 -2.45
C LYS A 67 17.80 9.91 -3.72
N MET A 68 18.65 10.04 -4.71
CA MET A 68 18.29 10.66 -5.99
C MET A 68 17.24 9.86 -6.76
N GLY A 69 17.33 8.52 -6.70
CA GLY A 69 16.32 7.63 -7.26
C GLY A 69 14.95 7.79 -6.60
N ALA A 70 14.92 7.93 -5.28
CA ALA A 70 13.68 8.17 -4.53
C ALA A 70 13.04 9.53 -4.88
N ILE A 71 13.84 10.59 -5.02
CA ILE A 71 13.35 11.92 -5.47
C ILE A 71 12.80 11.85 -6.90
N LEU A 72 13.52 11.21 -7.81
CA LEU A 72 13.05 11.03 -9.19
C LEU A 72 11.76 10.23 -9.24
N ALA A 73 11.65 9.15 -8.45
CA ALA A 73 10.44 8.36 -8.35
C ALA A 73 9.24 9.18 -7.82
N ALA A 74 9.46 10.04 -6.81
CA ALA A 74 8.43 10.95 -6.30
C ALA A 74 7.97 11.95 -7.39
N PHE A 75 8.89 12.52 -8.16
CA PHE A 75 8.57 13.41 -9.29
C PHE A 75 7.78 12.68 -10.39
N LEU A 76 8.19 11.47 -10.76
CA LEU A 76 7.49 10.67 -11.77
C LEU A 76 6.08 10.25 -11.30
N LYS A 77 5.85 10.08 -10.00
CA LYS A 77 4.52 9.83 -9.46
C LYS A 77 3.55 11.00 -9.65
N ILE A 78 4.03 12.23 -9.67
CA ILE A 78 3.20 13.39 -10.01
C ILE A 78 2.72 13.29 -11.46
N LEU A 79 3.58 12.84 -12.38
CA LEU A 79 3.19 12.61 -13.78
C LEU A 79 2.15 11.50 -13.93
N ALA A 80 2.18 10.48 -13.08
CA ALA A 80 1.19 9.40 -13.07
C ALA A 80 -0.23 9.93 -12.82
N LEU A 81 -0.39 11.01 -12.05
CA LEU A 81 -1.68 11.68 -11.84
C LEU A 81 -2.28 12.13 -13.18
N PHE A 82 -1.49 12.73 -14.05
CA PHE A 82 -1.94 13.18 -15.37
C PHE A 82 -2.26 12.04 -16.32
N ILE A 83 -1.51 10.94 -16.23
CA ILE A 83 -1.70 9.78 -17.10
C ILE A 83 -2.90 8.91 -16.67
N CYS A 84 -3.20 8.85 -15.38
CA CYS A 84 -4.26 7.98 -14.85
C CYS A 84 -5.53 8.74 -14.47
N ALA A 85 -5.43 9.84 -13.71
CA ALA A 85 -6.60 10.52 -13.17
C ALA A 85 -7.35 11.33 -14.22
N ILE A 86 -6.63 12.10 -15.07
CA ILE A 86 -7.28 12.90 -16.11
C ILE A 86 -8.06 12.04 -17.12
N PRO A 87 -7.49 10.96 -17.70
CA PRO A 87 -8.27 10.07 -18.55
C PRO A 87 -9.47 9.45 -17.83
N GLY A 88 -9.36 9.14 -16.53
CA GLY A 88 -10.48 8.64 -15.73
C GLY A 88 -11.65 9.63 -15.65
N VAL A 89 -11.35 10.91 -15.40
CA VAL A 89 -12.37 11.99 -15.38
C VAL A 89 -13.00 12.18 -16.77
N ILE A 90 -12.18 12.17 -17.83
CA ILE A 90 -12.64 12.27 -19.23
C ILE A 90 -13.57 11.09 -19.56
N ALA A 91 -13.20 9.87 -19.16
CA ALA A 91 -14.03 8.68 -19.35
C ALA A 91 -15.39 8.84 -18.66
N ALA A 92 -15.38 9.24 -17.39
CA ALA A 92 -16.62 9.46 -16.63
C ALA A 92 -17.57 10.44 -17.33
N LYS A 93 -17.04 11.55 -17.86
CA LYS A 93 -17.84 12.53 -18.62
C LYS A 93 -18.35 11.96 -19.94
N LEU A 94 -17.45 11.38 -20.75
CA LEU A 94 -17.78 10.88 -22.08
C LEU A 94 -18.87 9.82 -22.02
N PHE A 95 -18.76 8.85 -21.13
CA PHE A 95 -19.73 7.77 -21.01
C PHE A 95 -21.05 8.22 -20.37
N ALA A 96 -21.00 9.19 -19.42
CA ALA A 96 -22.21 9.82 -18.90
C ALA A 96 -22.99 10.55 -19.99
N ASP A 97 -22.31 11.30 -20.86
CA ASP A 97 -22.94 12.00 -21.98
C ASP A 97 -23.52 11.02 -23.05
N MET A 98 -22.96 9.81 -23.13
CA MET A 98 -23.47 8.73 -23.99
C MET A 98 -24.63 7.94 -23.33
N GLY A 99 -24.99 8.24 -22.09
CA GLY A 99 -26.00 7.50 -21.32
C GLY A 99 -25.59 6.08 -20.92
N LEU A 100 -24.30 5.77 -20.96
CA LEU A 100 -23.77 4.45 -20.65
C LEU A 100 -23.25 4.41 -19.20
N GLN A 101 -23.62 3.35 -18.47
CA GLN A 101 -23.05 3.09 -17.16
C GLN A 101 -21.68 2.43 -17.32
N LEU A 102 -20.63 3.12 -16.88
CA LEU A 102 -19.28 2.64 -16.95
C LEU A 102 -18.88 1.90 -15.68
N ASN A 103 -18.38 0.68 -15.81
CA ASN A 103 -17.73 0.00 -14.72
C ASN A 103 -16.37 0.70 -14.42
N GLN A 104 -16.14 1.07 -13.16
CA GLN A 104 -14.93 1.78 -12.74
C GLN A 104 -13.63 1.06 -13.16
N ASP A 105 -13.60 -0.26 -13.06
CA ASP A 105 -12.41 -1.06 -13.40
C ASP A 105 -12.16 -1.15 -14.93
N GLN A 106 -13.16 -0.84 -15.74
CA GLN A 106 -13.09 -0.87 -17.22
C GLN A 106 -12.91 0.51 -17.82
N ALA A 107 -13.01 1.58 -17.03
CA ALA A 107 -13.03 2.96 -17.49
C ALA A 107 -11.88 3.32 -18.44
N TYR A 108 -10.66 2.95 -18.07
CA TYR A 108 -9.46 3.27 -18.82
C TYR A 108 -9.39 2.55 -20.18
N VAL A 109 -9.69 1.26 -20.19
CA VAL A 109 -9.68 0.44 -21.41
C VAL A 109 -10.82 0.86 -22.35
N SER A 110 -12.02 1.12 -21.80
CA SER A 110 -13.16 1.60 -22.58
C SER A 110 -12.88 2.95 -23.23
N LEU A 111 -12.24 3.87 -22.51
CA LEU A 111 -11.82 5.15 -23.07
C LEU A 111 -10.82 4.97 -24.21
N MET A 112 -9.83 4.09 -24.06
CA MET A 112 -8.85 3.81 -25.11
C MET A 112 -9.54 3.28 -26.39
N ILE A 113 -10.48 2.37 -26.24
CA ILE A 113 -11.24 1.78 -27.37
C ILE A 113 -12.05 2.86 -28.10
N GLU A 114 -12.67 3.78 -27.36
CA GLU A 114 -13.55 4.81 -27.93
C GLU A 114 -12.79 5.98 -28.61
N VAL A 115 -11.58 6.29 -28.12
CA VAL A 115 -10.84 7.51 -28.51
C VAL A 115 -9.70 7.22 -29.48
N LEU A 116 -9.02 6.07 -29.35
CA LEU A 116 -7.81 5.80 -30.13
C LEU A 116 -8.12 5.12 -31.48
N PRO A 117 -7.50 5.56 -32.57
CA PRO A 117 -7.53 4.83 -33.83
C PRO A 117 -6.80 3.50 -33.73
N MET A 118 -7.20 2.53 -34.58
CA MET A 118 -6.80 1.11 -34.45
C MET A 118 -5.30 0.85 -34.22
N GLY A 119 -4.42 1.53 -34.93
CA GLY A 119 -2.96 1.33 -34.74
C GLY A 119 -2.45 1.81 -33.38
N PHE A 120 -2.89 2.99 -32.93
CA PHE A 120 -2.54 3.53 -31.60
C PHE A 120 -3.22 2.74 -30.47
N LEU A 121 -4.43 2.22 -30.69
CA LEU A 121 -5.09 1.35 -29.73
C LEU A 121 -4.28 0.09 -29.46
N GLY A 122 -3.77 -0.58 -30.52
CA GLY A 122 -2.93 -1.75 -30.36
C GLY A 122 -1.65 -1.47 -29.56
N LEU A 123 -0.97 -0.34 -29.86
CA LEU A 123 0.21 0.08 -29.12
C LEU A 123 -0.08 0.40 -27.65
N ALA A 124 -1.18 1.10 -27.37
CA ALA A 124 -1.60 1.45 -26.01
C ALA A 124 -1.96 0.21 -25.19
N LEU A 125 -2.69 -0.73 -25.77
CA LEU A 125 -3.02 -2.00 -25.10
C LEU A 125 -1.76 -2.86 -24.85
N ALA A 126 -0.84 -2.92 -25.81
CA ALA A 126 0.43 -3.60 -25.61
C ALA A 126 1.24 -2.98 -24.48
N GLY A 127 1.30 -1.64 -24.43
CA GLY A 127 1.95 -0.91 -23.33
C GLY A 127 1.30 -1.18 -21.97
N LEU A 128 -0.03 -1.21 -21.92
CA LEU A 128 -0.76 -1.53 -20.69
C LEU A 128 -0.47 -2.96 -20.22
N LEU A 129 -0.51 -3.92 -21.13
CA LEU A 129 -0.17 -5.32 -20.81
C LEU A 129 1.28 -5.45 -20.33
N ALA A 130 2.24 -4.78 -20.98
CA ALA A 130 3.63 -4.78 -20.56
C ALA A 130 3.80 -4.18 -19.14
N ALA A 131 3.08 -3.11 -18.81
CA ALA A 131 3.10 -2.50 -17.48
C ALA A 131 2.54 -3.46 -16.41
N ILE A 132 1.43 -4.15 -16.71
CA ILE A 132 0.85 -5.17 -15.81
C ILE A 132 1.83 -6.31 -15.59
N MET A 133 2.42 -6.85 -16.66
CA MET A 133 3.40 -7.95 -16.59
C MET A 133 4.61 -7.54 -15.73
N SER A 134 5.14 -6.33 -15.91
CA SER A 134 6.27 -5.82 -15.13
C SER A 134 5.94 -5.72 -13.63
N SER A 135 4.72 -5.28 -13.28
CA SER A 135 4.30 -5.17 -11.88
C SER A 135 4.10 -6.54 -11.23
N VAL A 136 3.48 -7.47 -11.96
CA VAL A 136 3.28 -8.85 -11.49
C VAL A 136 4.61 -9.56 -11.27
N ASP A 137 5.55 -9.43 -12.20
CA ASP A 137 6.89 -10.01 -12.10
C ASP A 137 7.64 -9.50 -10.86
N SER A 138 7.63 -8.18 -10.64
CA SER A 138 8.26 -7.56 -9.47
C SER A 138 7.67 -8.07 -8.15
N GLY A 139 6.34 -8.13 -8.03
CA GLY A 139 5.67 -8.61 -6.83
C GLY A 139 5.92 -10.10 -6.56
N LEU A 140 5.90 -10.93 -7.60
CA LEU A 140 6.20 -12.36 -7.49
C LEU A 140 7.67 -12.60 -7.10
N CYS A 141 8.61 -11.85 -7.67
CA CYS A 141 10.03 -11.92 -7.30
C CYS A 141 10.25 -11.49 -5.84
N ALA A 142 9.62 -10.40 -5.38
CA ALA A 142 9.71 -9.94 -4.00
C ALA A 142 9.17 -10.98 -3.02
N ALA A 143 7.96 -11.49 -3.26
CA ALA A 143 7.33 -12.51 -2.42
C ALA A 143 8.12 -13.82 -2.42
N SER A 144 8.63 -14.25 -3.58
CA SER A 144 9.47 -15.44 -3.70
C SER A 144 10.78 -15.31 -2.92
N SER A 145 11.41 -14.14 -2.97
CA SER A 145 12.63 -13.87 -2.21
C SER A 145 12.41 -14.00 -0.72
N LEU A 146 11.34 -13.40 -0.19
CA LEU A 146 10.98 -13.50 1.22
C LEU A 146 10.73 -14.94 1.65
N ILE A 147 9.92 -15.68 0.88
CA ILE A 147 9.61 -17.08 1.21
C ILE A 147 10.86 -17.95 1.14
N THR A 148 11.67 -17.80 0.10
CA THR A 148 12.86 -18.64 -0.11
C THR A 148 13.94 -18.36 0.93
N ILE A 149 14.23 -17.08 1.23
CA ILE A 149 15.31 -16.70 2.14
C ILE A 149 14.87 -16.87 3.60
N ASP A 150 13.68 -16.37 3.96
CA ASP A 150 13.29 -16.31 5.37
C ASP A 150 12.68 -17.60 5.90
N PHE A 151 12.00 -18.39 5.05
CA PHE A 151 11.38 -19.64 5.49
C PHE A 151 12.16 -20.87 5.08
N ILE A 152 12.58 -20.97 3.80
CA ILE A 152 13.21 -22.20 3.28
C ILE A 152 14.67 -22.26 3.69
N ALA A 153 15.46 -21.24 3.42
CA ALA A 153 16.90 -21.26 3.69
C ALA A 153 17.22 -21.30 5.19
N LYS A 154 16.40 -20.66 6.04
CA LYS A 154 16.56 -20.75 7.50
C LYS A 154 16.26 -22.14 8.07
N ARG A 155 15.37 -22.88 7.43
CA ARG A 155 14.96 -24.23 7.88
C ARG A 155 15.88 -25.31 7.35
N ASP A 156 16.37 -25.17 6.14
CA ASP A 156 17.25 -26.13 5.47
C ASP A 156 18.58 -25.44 5.10
N LYS A 157 19.60 -25.68 5.91
CA LYS A 157 20.96 -25.14 5.66
C LYS A 157 21.57 -25.63 4.32
N SER A 158 21.11 -26.77 3.80
CA SER A 158 21.52 -27.28 2.48
C SER A 158 20.92 -26.47 1.32
N ALA A 159 19.87 -25.72 1.58
CA ALA A 159 19.22 -24.84 0.61
C ALA A 159 20.02 -23.53 0.36
N MET A 160 21.13 -23.32 1.06
CA MET A 160 22.01 -22.16 0.82
C MET A 160 22.86 -22.29 -0.46
N ASP A 161 22.82 -23.46 -1.12
CA ASP A 161 23.39 -23.63 -2.46
C ASP A 161 22.59 -22.78 -3.46
N GLN A 162 23.28 -21.97 -4.25
CA GLN A 162 22.70 -20.97 -5.16
C GLN A 162 21.74 -21.60 -6.18
N ASP A 163 22.07 -22.79 -6.70
CA ASP A 163 21.23 -23.51 -7.65
C ASP A 163 19.93 -24.01 -7.01
N LYS A 164 19.99 -24.43 -5.75
CA LYS A 164 18.80 -24.86 -5.00
C LYS A 164 17.91 -23.68 -4.65
N MET A 165 18.48 -22.54 -4.25
CA MET A 165 17.72 -21.32 -3.99
C MET A 165 16.96 -20.85 -5.24
N LEU A 166 17.60 -20.88 -6.40
CA LEU A 166 16.93 -20.54 -7.66
C LEU A 166 15.78 -21.51 -7.99
N LYS A 167 15.95 -22.81 -7.74
CA LYS A 167 14.89 -23.81 -7.91
C LYS A 167 13.70 -23.54 -6.98
N TYR A 168 13.95 -23.35 -5.70
CA TYR A 168 12.90 -23.05 -4.73
C TYR A 168 12.20 -21.73 -5.06
N GLY A 169 12.94 -20.70 -5.47
CA GLY A 169 12.37 -19.45 -5.94
C GLY A 169 11.39 -19.63 -7.10
N ARG A 170 11.77 -20.40 -8.11
CA ARG A 170 10.90 -20.71 -9.26
C ARG A 170 9.64 -21.47 -8.85
N TYR A 171 9.75 -22.48 -7.99
CA TYR A 171 8.57 -23.21 -7.48
C TYR A 171 7.66 -22.30 -6.66
N THR A 172 8.21 -21.40 -5.87
CA THR A 172 7.44 -20.41 -5.10
C THR A 172 6.69 -19.46 -6.02
N ILE A 173 7.35 -18.95 -7.08
CA ILE A 173 6.68 -18.09 -8.07
C ILE A 173 5.54 -18.83 -8.75
N MET A 174 5.73 -20.08 -9.17
CA MET A 174 4.67 -20.88 -9.80
C MET A 174 3.50 -21.11 -8.84
N ALA A 175 3.75 -21.45 -7.59
CA ALA A 175 2.71 -21.63 -6.57
C ALA A 175 1.93 -20.33 -6.32
N LEU A 176 2.61 -19.20 -6.19
CA LEU A 176 1.98 -17.89 -6.01
C LEU A 176 1.16 -17.48 -7.23
N LEU A 177 1.64 -17.77 -8.44
CA LEU A 177 0.91 -17.47 -9.67
C LEU A 177 -0.39 -18.30 -9.77
N ILE A 178 -0.32 -19.60 -9.46
CA ILE A 178 -1.51 -20.46 -9.42
C ILE A 178 -2.50 -19.92 -8.38
N PHE A 179 -2.03 -19.58 -7.19
CA PHE A 179 -2.86 -18.97 -6.16
C PHE A 179 -3.53 -17.68 -6.63
N ALA A 180 -2.78 -16.79 -7.29
CA ALA A 180 -3.29 -15.54 -7.82
C ALA A 180 -4.40 -15.76 -8.88
N ILE A 181 -4.21 -16.74 -9.78
CA ILE A 181 -5.22 -17.10 -10.81
C ILE A 181 -6.50 -17.60 -10.13
N LEU A 182 -6.39 -18.46 -9.13
CA LEU A 182 -7.54 -18.99 -8.39
C LEU A 182 -8.23 -17.92 -7.55
N TRP A 183 -7.49 -16.92 -7.07
CA TRP A 183 -8.01 -15.82 -6.26
C TRP A 183 -8.71 -14.73 -7.09
N ALA A 184 -8.26 -14.51 -8.33
CA ALA A 184 -8.75 -13.43 -9.19
C ALA A 184 -10.30 -13.36 -9.32
N PRO A 185 -11.06 -14.45 -9.47
CA PRO A 185 -12.52 -14.40 -9.53
C PRO A 185 -13.17 -13.87 -8.25
N PHE A 186 -12.53 -14.04 -7.08
CA PHE A 186 -13.07 -13.54 -5.82
C PHE A 186 -13.02 -12.02 -5.73
N ILE A 187 -12.05 -11.39 -6.38
CA ILE A 187 -11.87 -9.93 -6.38
C ILE A 187 -13.06 -9.24 -7.05
N GLN A 188 -13.66 -9.87 -8.07
CA GLN A 188 -14.84 -9.32 -8.78
C GLN A 188 -16.08 -9.14 -7.88
N LYS A 189 -16.13 -9.81 -6.72
CA LYS A 189 -17.23 -9.65 -5.75
C LYS A 189 -17.16 -8.34 -4.96
N PHE A 190 -16.04 -7.64 -5.01
CA PHE A 190 -15.87 -6.35 -4.33
C PHE A 190 -16.27 -5.19 -5.26
N LYS A 191 -16.59 -4.04 -4.66
CA LYS A 191 -17.02 -2.83 -5.39
C LYS A 191 -15.83 -2.12 -6.08
N GLY A 192 -15.12 -2.84 -6.97
CA GLY A 192 -13.97 -2.34 -7.71
C GLY A 192 -12.62 -2.76 -7.12
N LEU A 193 -11.66 -3.01 -8.00
CA LEU A 193 -10.30 -3.45 -7.66
C LEU A 193 -9.56 -2.45 -6.77
N PHE A 194 -9.69 -1.16 -7.06
CA PHE A 194 -9.06 -0.11 -6.27
C PHE A 194 -9.55 -0.11 -4.81
N ASN A 195 -10.85 -0.21 -4.60
CA ASN A 195 -11.43 -0.26 -3.26
C ASN A 195 -10.99 -1.50 -2.48
N TYR A 196 -10.92 -2.64 -3.16
CA TYR A 196 -10.42 -3.89 -2.58
C TYR A 196 -8.96 -3.75 -2.11
N LEU A 197 -8.07 -3.24 -2.97
CA LEU A 197 -6.66 -3.03 -2.63
C LEU A 197 -6.47 -2.04 -1.48
N MET A 198 -7.17 -0.91 -1.51
CA MET A 198 -7.12 0.08 -0.43
C MET A 198 -7.62 -0.48 0.90
N LEU A 199 -8.65 -1.32 0.87
CA LEU A 199 -9.15 -2.01 2.06
C LEU A 199 -8.10 -2.95 2.64
N LEU A 200 -7.56 -3.86 1.83
CA LEU A 200 -6.54 -4.80 2.29
C LEU A 200 -5.29 -4.09 2.84
N TRP A 201 -4.79 -3.11 2.11
CA TRP A 201 -3.62 -2.36 2.57
C TRP A 201 -3.88 -1.59 3.85
N SER A 202 -5.06 -0.98 4.02
CA SER A 202 -5.37 -0.25 5.25
C SER A 202 -5.46 -1.15 6.49
N LEU A 203 -5.79 -2.43 6.31
CA LEU A 203 -5.90 -3.38 7.41
C LEU A 203 -4.60 -4.16 7.68
N LEU A 204 -3.81 -4.46 6.63
CA LEU A 204 -2.61 -5.31 6.74
C LEU A 204 -1.30 -4.53 6.84
N ALA A 205 -1.23 -3.32 6.33
CA ALA A 205 -0.01 -2.50 6.38
C ALA A 205 0.36 -2.01 7.81
N PRO A 206 -0.60 -1.64 8.69
CA PRO A 206 -0.29 -1.07 9.99
C PRO A 206 0.70 -1.86 10.84
N PRO A 207 0.55 -3.17 11.08
CA PRO A 207 1.49 -3.93 11.91
C PRO A 207 2.89 -4.01 11.32
N VAL A 208 3.00 -4.05 10.00
CA VAL A 208 4.29 -4.06 9.30
C VAL A 208 4.99 -2.71 9.46
N VAL A 209 4.28 -1.60 9.20
CA VAL A 209 4.80 -0.24 9.35
C VAL A 209 5.29 0.00 10.77
N VAL A 210 4.47 -0.36 11.77
CA VAL A 210 4.85 -0.17 13.18
C VAL A 210 6.08 -0.98 13.54
N SER A 211 6.14 -2.25 13.13
CA SER A 211 7.29 -3.12 13.44
C SER A 211 8.58 -2.60 12.83
N VAL A 212 8.55 -2.17 11.56
CA VAL A 212 9.73 -1.63 10.86
C VAL A 212 10.15 -0.28 11.45
N LEU A 213 9.20 0.64 11.66
CA LEU A 213 9.51 1.95 12.23
C LEU A 213 10.03 1.82 13.67
N ALA A 214 9.46 0.93 14.48
CA ALA A 214 9.98 0.68 15.82
C ALA A 214 11.41 0.14 15.77
N GLY A 215 11.71 -0.82 14.91
CA GLY A 215 13.07 -1.33 14.71
C GLY A 215 14.08 -0.25 14.28
N LEU A 216 13.64 0.76 13.53
CA LEU A 216 14.50 1.86 13.08
C LEU A 216 14.64 2.99 14.10
N PHE A 217 13.62 3.29 14.89
CA PHE A 217 13.56 4.50 15.72
C PHE A 217 13.49 4.26 17.22
N TYR A 218 13.09 3.06 17.65
CA TYR A 218 12.91 2.72 19.05
C TYR A 218 13.99 1.74 19.52
N LYS A 219 14.90 2.18 20.37
CA LYS A 219 16.07 1.41 20.81
C LYS A 219 15.76 0.12 21.56
N LYS A 220 14.62 0.05 22.24
CA LYS A 220 14.21 -1.12 23.01
C LYS A 220 13.34 -2.09 22.20
N ALA A 221 13.13 -1.80 20.90
CA ALA A 221 12.39 -2.69 20.02
C ALA A 221 13.04 -4.07 19.97
N ASN A 222 12.24 -5.11 20.10
CA ASN A 222 12.69 -6.50 20.09
C ASN A 222 11.76 -7.41 19.28
N SER A 223 12.22 -8.61 18.97
CA SER A 223 11.47 -9.58 18.14
C SER A 223 10.15 -9.99 18.79
N LYS A 224 10.09 -10.10 20.13
CA LYS A 224 8.86 -10.46 20.84
C LYS A 224 7.79 -9.37 20.69
N GLY A 225 8.21 -8.10 20.78
CA GLY A 225 7.35 -6.95 20.51
C GLY A 225 6.85 -6.93 19.07
N ALA A 226 7.72 -7.19 18.09
CA ALA A 226 7.35 -7.25 16.69
C ALA A 226 6.34 -8.37 16.40
N VAL A 227 6.57 -9.58 16.92
CA VAL A 227 5.64 -10.71 16.76
C VAL A 227 4.28 -10.40 17.40
N ALA A 228 4.26 -9.85 18.61
CA ALA A 228 3.02 -9.46 19.28
C ALA A 228 2.26 -8.40 18.48
N THR A 229 2.97 -7.42 17.90
CA THR A 229 2.42 -6.38 17.04
C THR A 229 1.78 -6.97 15.78
N ILE A 230 2.48 -7.89 15.10
CA ILE A 230 1.95 -8.54 13.89
C ILE A 230 0.71 -9.36 14.21
N ILE A 231 0.72 -10.17 15.28
CA ILE A 231 -0.44 -10.96 15.70
C ILE A 231 -1.62 -10.03 16.02
N THR A 232 -1.40 -8.98 16.80
CA THR A 232 -2.43 -8.01 17.15
C THR A 232 -2.99 -7.34 15.89
N GLY A 233 -2.13 -6.93 14.98
CA GLY A 233 -2.54 -6.29 13.73
C GLY A 233 -3.36 -7.22 12.83
N ILE A 234 -3.00 -8.49 12.73
CA ILE A 234 -3.79 -9.49 11.97
C ILE A 234 -5.16 -9.67 12.60
N VAL A 235 -5.24 -9.84 13.93
CA VAL A 235 -6.51 -10.01 14.64
C VAL A 235 -7.41 -8.78 14.45
N LEU A 236 -6.87 -7.59 14.70
CA LEU A 236 -7.61 -6.34 14.52
C LEU A 236 -7.96 -6.08 13.05
N GLY A 237 -7.11 -6.49 12.10
CA GLY A 237 -7.37 -6.43 10.67
C GLY A 237 -8.56 -7.32 10.26
N ILE A 238 -8.64 -8.55 10.78
CA ILE A 238 -9.79 -9.45 10.55
C ILE A 238 -11.06 -8.85 11.15
N VAL A 239 -11.01 -8.35 12.38
CA VAL A 239 -12.15 -7.68 13.02
C VAL A 239 -12.59 -6.47 12.20
N GLY A 240 -11.65 -5.61 11.78
CA GLY A 240 -11.93 -4.46 10.94
C GLY A 240 -12.52 -4.84 9.58
N PHE A 241 -12.04 -5.92 8.96
CA PHE A 241 -12.60 -6.44 7.71
C PHE A 241 -14.06 -6.87 7.89
N ILE A 242 -14.37 -7.64 8.93
CA ILE A 242 -15.73 -8.08 9.24
C ILE A 242 -16.63 -6.87 9.51
N MET A 243 -16.16 -5.92 10.32
CA MET A 243 -16.90 -4.70 10.65
C MET A 243 -17.24 -3.86 9.41
N LEU A 244 -16.30 -3.72 8.47
CA LEU A 244 -16.49 -2.90 7.28
C LEU A 244 -17.29 -3.59 6.17
N GLN A 245 -17.15 -4.92 6.03
CA GLN A 245 -17.78 -5.67 4.93
C GLN A 245 -19.09 -6.35 5.35
N ARG A 246 -19.24 -6.70 6.61
CA ARG A 246 -20.39 -7.42 7.15
C ARG A 246 -20.83 -6.82 8.49
N PRO A 247 -21.31 -5.57 8.48
CA PRO A 247 -21.76 -4.89 9.70
C PRO A 247 -22.89 -5.65 10.41
N ASP A 248 -23.70 -6.38 9.66
CA ASP A 248 -24.75 -7.28 10.18
C ASP A 248 -24.18 -8.35 11.13
N ILE A 249 -23.09 -9.01 10.75
CA ILE A 249 -22.42 -10.01 11.59
C ILE A 249 -21.81 -9.34 12.82
N PHE A 250 -21.16 -8.20 12.63
CA PHE A 250 -20.51 -7.49 13.72
C PHE A 250 -21.52 -6.98 14.74
N ASN A 251 -22.64 -6.41 14.30
CA ASN A 251 -23.75 -6.01 15.16
C ASN A 251 -24.34 -7.21 15.93
N GLY A 252 -24.50 -8.36 15.28
CA GLY A 252 -24.95 -9.59 15.94
C GLY A 252 -23.99 -10.09 17.02
N ILE A 253 -22.67 -9.95 16.82
CA ILE A 253 -21.67 -10.28 17.84
C ILE A 253 -21.79 -9.32 19.03
N ILE A 254 -21.93 -8.02 18.78
CA ILE A 254 -22.05 -7.00 19.85
C ILE A 254 -23.33 -7.22 20.67
N SER A 255 -24.47 -7.51 20.03
CA SER A 255 -25.72 -7.79 20.74
C SER A 255 -25.64 -9.04 21.60
N PHE A 256 -24.89 -10.08 21.15
CA PHE A 256 -24.62 -11.27 21.97
C PHE A 256 -23.85 -10.94 23.27
N PHE A 257 -23.02 -9.89 23.29
CA PHE A 257 -22.33 -9.39 24.48
C PHE A 257 -23.15 -8.38 25.30
N GLY A 258 -24.46 -8.21 25.01
CA GLY A 258 -25.39 -7.44 25.82
C GLY A 258 -25.50 -5.96 25.45
N ALA A 259 -24.97 -5.53 24.31
CA ALA A 259 -25.16 -4.19 23.77
C ALA A 259 -26.32 -4.19 22.74
N ASP A 260 -27.50 -4.57 23.20
CA ASP A 260 -28.71 -4.57 22.38
C ASP A 260 -29.08 -3.15 21.96
N GLY A 261 -29.28 -2.97 20.65
CA GLY A 261 -29.62 -1.68 20.05
C GLY A 261 -28.41 -0.87 19.55
N PHE A 262 -27.18 -1.33 19.75
CA PHE A 262 -26.00 -0.68 19.16
C PHE A 262 -25.88 -1.06 17.68
N SER A 263 -25.90 -0.06 16.81
CA SER A 263 -25.63 -0.22 15.38
C SER A 263 -24.34 0.50 15.01
N VAL A 264 -23.34 -0.25 14.58
CA VAL A 264 -22.06 0.33 14.11
C VAL A 264 -22.28 1.34 12.99
N ARG A 265 -23.33 1.15 12.20
CA ARG A 265 -23.64 2.00 11.05
C ARG A 265 -24.34 3.31 11.45
N ASP A 266 -25.21 3.26 12.45
CA ASP A 266 -26.09 4.37 12.81
C ASP A 266 -25.60 5.13 14.04
N ASP A 267 -25.04 4.44 15.05
CA ASP A 267 -24.60 5.02 16.31
C ASP A 267 -23.12 5.47 16.28
N PHE A 268 -22.27 4.76 15.57
CA PHE A 268 -20.93 5.23 15.28
C PHE A 268 -20.96 6.02 13.97
N ASN A 269 -20.75 7.32 14.10
CA ASN A 269 -20.77 8.23 12.98
C ASN A 269 -19.91 7.64 11.85
N TRP A 270 -20.53 7.13 10.78
CA TRP A 270 -19.87 6.48 9.61
C TRP A 270 -18.65 7.25 9.09
N TYR A 271 -18.60 8.53 9.37
CA TYR A 271 -17.49 9.43 9.06
C TYR A 271 -16.14 9.00 9.67
N PHE A 272 -16.17 8.36 10.85
CA PHE A 272 -14.95 7.88 11.53
C PHE A 272 -14.61 6.42 11.20
N LEU A 273 -15.55 5.63 10.71
CA LEU A 273 -15.38 4.19 10.44
C LEU A 273 -15.13 3.87 8.98
N ASN A 274 -14.43 4.72 8.24
CA ASN A 274 -13.93 4.34 6.93
C ASN A 274 -12.65 3.48 7.06
N LYS A 275 -12.31 2.75 5.99
CA LYS A 275 -11.16 1.84 5.97
C LYS A 275 -9.83 2.49 6.40
N PHE A 276 -9.62 3.76 6.08
CA PHE A 276 -8.38 4.48 6.41
C PHE A 276 -8.30 4.81 7.91
N ASN A 277 -9.39 5.24 8.51
CA ASN A 277 -9.44 5.55 9.92
C ASN A 277 -9.36 4.28 10.78
N VAL A 278 -9.98 3.18 10.34
CA VAL A 278 -9.79 1.86 10.97
C VAL A 278 -8.32 1.43 10.89
N GLY A 279 -7.67 1.60 9.74
CA GLY A 279 -6.23 1.36 9.59
C GLY A 279 -5.38 2.19 10.54
N PHE A 280 -5.74 3.46 10.76
CA PHE A 280 -5.07 4.31 11.74
C PHE A 280 -5.26 3.81 13.18
N LEU A 281 -6.47 3.41 13.57
CA LEU A 281 -6.73 2.83 14.89
C LEU A 281 -5.93 1.54 15.11
N ILE A 282 -5.84 0.69 14.10
CA ILE A 282 -4.99 -0.50 14.13
C ILE A 282 -3.53 -0.10 14.33
N THR A 283 -3.04 0.93 13.63
CA THR A 283 -1.66 1.43 13.77
C THR A 283 -1.36 1.88 15.19
N VAL A 284 -2.26 2.67 15.79
CA VAL A 284 -2.11 3.14 17.18
C VAL A 284 -2.10 1.97 18.15
N SER A 285 -3.03 1.02 17.99
CA SER A 285 -3.08 -0.18 18.82
C SER A 285 -1.82 -1.03 18.70
N CYS A 286 -1.32 -1.22 17.49
CA CYS A 286 -0.07 -1.91 17.22
C CYS A 286 1.14 -1.20 17.84
N ALA A 287 1.18 0.13 17.77
CA ALA A 287 2.26 0.92 18.38
C ALA A 287 2.27 0.80 19.93
N ILE A 288 1.10 0.81 20.54
CA ILE A 288 0.94 0.60 21.99
C ILE A 288 1.41 -0.80 22.38
N VAL A 289 0.98 -1.85 21.66
CA VAL A 289 1.41 -3.23 21.92
C VAL A 289 2.92 -3.39 21.74
N MET A 290 3.47 -2.84 20.65
CA MET A 290 4.91 -2.84 20.39
C MET A 290 5.68 -2.22 21.56
N TRP A 291 5.24 -1.06 22.02
CA TRP A 291 5.86 -0.37 23.15
C TRP A 291 5.78 -1.17 24.44
N ILE A 292 4.57 -1.62 24.83
CA ILE A 292 4.34 -2.35 26.09
C ILE A 292 5.13 -3.66 26.14
N VAL A 293 5.09 -4.44 25.06
CA VAL A 293 5.77 -5.74 25.02
C VAL A 293 7.27 -5.55 25.00
N SER A 294 7.78 -4.59 24.24
CA SER A 294 9.22 -4.31 24.18
C SER A 294 9.78 -3.77 25.49
N GLU A 295 8.99 -3.02 26.29
CA GLU A 295 9.42 -2.59 27.64
C GLU A 295 9.42 -3.73 28.66
N LYS A 296 8.54 -4.72 28.50
CA LYS A 296 8.41 -5.85 29.43
C LYS A 296 9.31 -7.03 29.09
N THR A 297 9.95 -7.02 27.94
CA THR A 297 10.77 -8.14 27.46
C THR A 297 12.19 -7.67 27.20
N GLU A 298 13.16 -8.48 27.59
CA GLU A 298 14.57 -8.20 27.36
C GLU A 298 14.96 -8.52 25.90
N GLN A 299 15.85 -7.71 25.36
CA GLN A 299 16.47 -7.91 24.06
C GLN A 299 17.53 -9.02 24.15
N THR A 300 17.63 -9.82 23.10
CA THR A 300 18.70 -10.82 22.97
C THR A 300 20.02 -10.10 22.65
N ALA A 301 21.17 -10.71 22.98
CA ALA A 301 22.48 -10.13 22.70
C ALA A 301 22.72 -9.80 21.21
N GLU A 302 22.15 -10.61 20.31
CA GLU A 302 22.19 -10.33 18.87
C GLU A 302 21.35 -9.10 18.51
N GLU A 303 20.17 -8.95 19.09
CA GLU A 303 19.28 -7.79 18.86
C GLU A 303 19.96 -6.50 19.34
N LEU A 304 20.59 -6.53 20.52
CA LEU A 304 21.33 -5.39 21.04
C LEU A 304 22.44 -4.95 20.06
N THR A 305 23.21 -5.91 19.55
CA THR A 305 24.28 -5.62 18.59
C THR A 305 23.74 -5.02 17.29
N GLN A 306 22.63 -5.55 16.79
CA GLN A 306 21.99 -5.03 15.57
C GLN A 306 21.41 -3.63 15.77
N VAL A 307 20.72 -3.40 16.89
CA VAL A 307 20.17 -2.08 17.26
C VAL A 307 21.29 -1.05 17.40
N GLU A 308 22.36 -1.38 18.10
CA GLU A 308 23.52 -0.48 18.22
C GLU A 308 24.15 -0.15 16.87
N ALA A 309 24.28 -1.14 15.98
CA ALA A 309 24.79 -0.94 14.62
C ALA A 309 23.91 0.03 13.82
N ILE A 310 22.57 -0.14 13.87
CA ILE A 310 21.60 0.74 13.19
C ILE A 310 21.70 2.18 13.73
N PHE A 311 21.70 2.34 15.06
CA PHE A 311 21.78 3.68 15.67
C PHE A 311 23.15 4.34 15.49
N LYS A 312 24.25 3.56 15.42
CA LYS A 312 25.59 4.05 15.08
C LYS A 312 25.65 4.49 13.60
N ALA A 313 25.14 3.69 12.69
CA ALA A 313 25.04 4.03 11.26
C ALA A 313 24.21 5.30 11.03
N ARG A 314 23.16 5.50 11.82
CA ARG A 314 22.34 6.72 11.76
C ARG A 314 23.04 7.96 12.31
N LYS A 315 23.94 7.78 13.31
CA LYS A 315 24.74 8.87 13.89
C LYS A 315 25.98 9.19 13.07
N SER A 316 26.56 8.21 12.39
CA SER A 316 27.61 8.50 11.42
C SER A 316 26.93 9.29 10.32
N LYS A 317 27.20 10.58 10.29
CA LYS A 317 26.75 11.50 9.24
C LYS A 317 26.88 10.80 7.91
N ASP A 318 26.06 11.18 6.95
CA ASP A 318 26.07 10.81 5.53
C ASP A 318 27.46 10.76 4.83
N ASP A 319 28.43 10.19 5.51
CA ASP A 319 29.86 10.11 5.15
C ASP A 319 30.13 9.31 3.86
N GLN A 320 29.09 8.79 3.23
CA GLN A 320 29.20 8.11 1.95
C GLN A 320 28.84 8.99 0.75
N MET A 321 28.47 10.25 0.98
CA MET A 321 28.31 11.23 -0.10
C MET A 321 29.52 12.16 -0.14
N THR A 322 30.09 12.32 -1.33
CA THR A 322 31.12 13.34 -1.54
C THR A 322 30.53 14.75 -1.33
N PRO A 323 31.34 15.77 -1.00
CA PRO A 323 30.84 17.14 -0.85
C PRO A 323 30.08 17.66 -2.08
N GLN A 324 30.45 17.20 -3.28
CA GLN A 324 29.76 17.55 -4.52
C GLN A 324 28.40 16.87 -4.64
N GLU A 325 28.28 15.62 -4.24
CA GLU A 325 27.04 14.87 -4.22
C GLU A 325 26.07 15.43 -3.18
N THR A 326 26.57 15.83 -2.00
CA THR A 326 25.76 16.48 -0.98
C THR A 326 25.15 17.78 -1.45
N LYS A 327 25.93 18.62 -2.16
CA LYS A 327 25.42 19.86 -2.78
C LYS A 327 24.34 19.55 -3.83
N LYS A 328 24.59 18.61 -4.75
CA LYS A 328 23.60 18.21 -5.76
C LYS A 328 22.32 17.67 -5.14
N TYR A 329 22.42 16.90 -4.05
CA TYR A 329 21.26 16.42 -3.31
C TYR A 329 20.45 17.55 -2.68
N GLN A 330 21.11 18.54 -2.09
CA GLN A 330 20.45 19.71 -1.51
C GLN A 330 19.73 20.55 -2.57
N TYR A 331 20.34 20.76 -3.75
CA TYR A 331 19.69 21.46 -4.86
C TYR A 331 18.51 20.69 -5.47
N ALA A 332 18.47 19.39 -5.38
CA ALA A 332 17.35 18.58 -5.87
C ALA A 332 16.15 18.56 -4.91
N LEU A 333 16.32 19.01 -3.66
CA LEU A 333 15.26 19.12 -2.66
C LEU A 333 14.58 20.49 -2.62
N ILE A 334 15.18 21.52 -3.23
CA ILE A 334 14.64 22.88 -3.41
C ILE A 334 13.91 22.96 -4.75
#